data_a6f25f9cd0d354b1a67399f871d31c8c
#
_entry.id   a6f25f9cd0d354b1a67399f871d31c8c
#
_cell.length_a   1.000
_cell.length_b   1.000
_cell.length_c   1.000
_cell.angle_alpha   90.00
_cell.angle_beta   90.00
_cell.angle_gamma   90.00
#
_symmetry.space_group_name_H-M   'P 1'
#
loop_
_entity.id
_entity.type
_entity.pdbx_description
1 polymer ?
#
loop_
_entity_poly.entity_id
_entity_poly.type
_entity_poly.pdbx_seq_one_letter_code
_entity_poly.pdbx_strand_id
1 'polypeptide(L)'
;KADYALEYCFASSNFVDKNGKPFSIKKDGVLDWTIVPSSVTSGEYQKQLHRHQWFIPQGKAYRETGDEKYVASWIEVYGDWIVQNPKPEAGPIDEGPWWQLQVAHRVSDQVQLLEYFKPASNFTPEWLTTFLTSFAEQADFLHDYPYTKSGNILITQANALTDAGILMPEFKRAQNWLDKGYEIYNAEIDNQFFSDGWHKEMSLQYHTDVMDSYYNMIAFYQTNNLASKISPDFIAKLRKPAEVLMHLTY
;
A
#
# COMPACT_ATOMS: atom_id res chain seq x y z
N LYS A 1 14.83 7.78 10.37
CA LYS A 1 14.38 6.56 9.63
C LYS A 1 14.93 6.55 8.21
N ALA A 2 14.94 7.70 7.50
CA ALA A 2 15.48 7.80 6.14
C ALA A 2 16.93 7.32 6.06
N ASP A 3 17.78 7.69 7.00
CA ASP A 3 19.20 7.32 7.01
C ASP A 3 19.42 5.81 7.24
N TYR A 4 18.53 5.14 7.96
CA TYR A 4 18.58 3.68 8.06
C TYR A 4 18.37 2.98 6.72
N ALA A 5 17.54 3.55 5.85
CA ALA A 5 17.34 2.99 4.52
C ALA A 5 18.59 3.15 3.63
N LEU A 6 19.40 4.21 3.84
CA LEU A 6 20.73 4.36 3.18
C LEU A 6 21.73 3.25 3.62
N GLU A 7 21.54 2.68 4.78
CA GLU A 7 22.31 1.54 5.29
C GLU A 7 21.64 0.18 4.95
N TYR A 8 20.68 0.19 4.03
CA TYR A 8 19.87 -0.98 3.66
C TYR A 8 19.12 -1.61 4.84
N CYS A 9 18.77 -0.79 5.83
CA CYS A 9 18.05 -1.23 7.00
C CYS A 9 16.55 -1.04 6.82
N PHE A 10 15.81 -2.14 6.97
CA PHE A 10 14.36 -2.12 7.00
C PHE A 10 13.87 -1.45 8.29
N ALA A 11 13.44 -0.19 8.18
CA ALA A 11 13.07 0.66 9.31
C ALA A 11 11.62 0.45 9.76
N SER A 12 11.33 -0.69 10.35
CA SER A 12 10.07 -0.91 11.08
C SER A 12 10.28 -0.69 12.57
N SER A 13 9.31 -0.06 13.24
CA SER A 13 9.35 0.16 14.69
C SER A 13 9.28 -1.13 15.51
N ASN A 14 8.81 -2.21 14.91
CA ASN A 14 8.55 -3.48 15.60
C ASN A 14 9.72 -4.47 15.47
N PHE A 15 10.68 -4.21 14.58
CA PHE A 15 11.76 -5.14 14.26
C PHE A 15 13.11 -4.44 14.38
N VAL A 16 13.64 -4.44 15.58
CA VAL A 16 14.92 -3.83 15.89
C VAL A 16 15.79 -4.79 16.72
N ASP A 17 17.09 -4.58 16.67
CA ASP A 17 18.02 -5.29 17.53
C ASP A 17 17.91 -4.85 19.01
N LYS A 18 18.71 -5.45 19.88
CA LYS A 18 18.76 -5.11 21.32
C LYS A 18 19.13 -3.65 21.62
N ASN A 19 19.68 -2.93 20.64
CA ASN A 19 20.06 -1.52 20.76
C ASN A 19 19.04 -0.60 20.09
N GLY A 20 17.92 -1.13 19.58
CA GLY A 20 16.89 -0.37 18.88
C GLY A 20 17.25 -0.04 17.42
N LYS A 21 18.29 -0.68 16.85
CA LYS A 21 18.66 -0.48 15.45
C LYS A 21 17.91 -1.47 14.56
N PRO A 22 17.32 -0.99 13.40
CA PRO A 22 16.73 -1.87 12.40
C PRO A 22 17.77 -2.81 11.77
N PHE A 23 17.32 -3.98 11.33
CA PHE A 23 18.18 -4.96 10.68
C PHE A 23 18.45 -4.59 9.21
N SER A 24 19.70 -4.78 8.78
CA SER A 24 20.07 -4.62 7.36
C SER A 24 19.61 -5.85 6.56
N ILE A 25 19.09 -5.58 5.36
CA ILE A 25 18.80 -6.61 4.37
C ILE A 25 20.00 -6.90 3.46
N LYS A 26 21.11 -6.15 3.61
CA LYS A 26 22.33 -6.38 2.84
C LYS A 26 23.22 -7.40 3.55
N LYS A 27 23.50 -8.49 2.86
CA LYS A 27 24.36 -9.56 3.33
C LYS A 27 25.42 -9.88 2.25
N ASP A 28 26.68 -9.88 2.62
CA ASP A 28 27.80 -10.19 1.72
C ASP A 28 27.79 -9.37 0.41
N GLY A 29 27.35 -8.12 0.48
CA GLY A 29 27.25 -7.19 -0.65
C GLY A 29 25.98 -7.29 -1.50
N VAL A 30 25.11 -8.26 -1.24
CA VAL A 30 23.85 -8.50 -1.97
C VAL A 30 22.66 -8.19 -1.07
N LEU A 31 21.56 -7.70 -1.67
CA LEU A 31 20.29 -7.52 -0.95
C LEU A 31 19.57 -8.88 -0.86
N ASP A 32 19.31 -9.30 0.37
CA ASP A 32 18.63 -10.57 0.66
C ASP A 32 17.16 -10.30 1.10
N TRP A 33 16.25 -10.38 0.16
CA TRP A 33 14.81 -10.18 0.39
C TRP A 33 14.15 -11.34 1.14
N THR A 34 14.89 -12.41 1.40
CA THR A 34 14.40 -13.58 2.14
C THR A 34 14.91 -13.61 3.58
N ILE A 35 15.77 -12.66 3.95
CA ILE A 35 16.39 -12.64 5.27
C ILE A 35 15.36 -12.51 6.38
N VAL A 36 15.49 -13.36 7.40
CA VAL A 36 14.80 -13.20 8.69
C VAL A 36 15.88 -13.15 9.76
N PRO A 37 16.02 -12.03 10.49
CA PRO A 37 17.00 -11.96 11.57
C PRO A 37 16.71 -13.02 12.64
N SER A 38 17.76 -13.66 13.16
CA SER A 38 17.62 -14.78 14.12
C SER A 38 16.87 -14.44 15.40
N SER A 39 16.82 -13.16 15.77
CA SER A 39 16.06 -12.67 16.92
C SER A 39 14.58 -12.39 16.61
N VAL A 40 14.17 -12.48 15.34
CA VAL A 40 12.80 -12.24 14.91
C VAL A 40 12.08 -13.56 14.75
N THR A 41 11.03 -13.76 15.53
CA THR A 41 10.21 -14.97 15.50
C THR A 41 8.89 -14.80 14.74
N SER A 42 8.55 -13.55 14.38
CA SER A 42 7.29 -13.22 13.70
C SER A 42 7.45 -13.25 12.18
N GLY A 43 6.56 -13.96 11.48
CA GLY A 43 6.45 -13.91 10.02
C GLY A 43 6.08 -12.52 9.47
N GLU A 44 5.62 -11.60 10.31
CA GLU A 44 5.32 -10.22 9.92
C GLU A 44 6.54 -9.43 9.44
N TYR A 45 7.76 -9.82 9.83
CA TYR A 45 8.97 -9.15 9.35
C TYR A 45 9.06 -9.16 7.82
N GLN A 46 8.97 -10.33 7.21
CA GLN A 46 9.03 -10.46 5.75
C GLN A 46 7.83 -9.80 5.06
N LYS A 47 6.64 -9.94 5.61
CA LYS A 47 5.44 -9.29 5.08
C LYS A 47 5.62 -7.77 5.01
N GLN A 48 6.08 -7.14 6.11
CA GLN A 48 6.31 -5.69 6.16
C GLN A 48 7.49 -5.25 5.30
N LEU A 49 8.53 -6.07 5.18
CA LEU A 49 9.66 -5.81 4.29
C LEU A 49 9.19 -5.62 2.85
N HIS A 50 8.29 -6.48 2.37
CA HIS A 50 7.75 -6.43 1.01
C HIS A 50 6.65 -5.39 0.79
N ARG A 51 6.15 -4.69 1.82
CA ARG A 51 5.18 -3.58 1.68
C ARG A 51 5.80 -2.28 1.21
N HIS A 52 7.11 -2.08 1.38
CA HIS A 52 7.88 -0.90 0.98
C HIS A 52 7.54 0.42 1.70
N GLN A 53 6.68 0.40 2.71
CA GLN A 53 6.33 1.59 3.52
C GLN A 53 7.55 2.27 4.14
N TRP A 54 8.62 1.52 4.35
CA TRP A 54 9.88 2.00 4.89
C TRP A 54 10.69 2.88 3.93
N PHE A 55 10.28 3.01 2.66
CA PHE A 55 10.81 3.99 1.71
C PHE A 55 10.21 5.39 1.91
N ILE A 56 9.00 5.52 2.46
CA ILE A 56 8.32 6.81 2.63
C ILE A 56 9.18 7.84 3.40
N PRO A 57 9.90 7.50 4.49
CA PRO A 57 10.82 8.43 5.13
C PRO A 57 11.90 9.00 4.21
N GLN A 58 12.41 8.23 3.21
CA GLN A 58 13.37 8.73 2.22
C GLN A 58 12.73 9.79 1.31
N GLY A 59 11.50 9.56 0.83
CA GLY A 59 10.75 10.54 0.05
C GLY A 59 10.54 11.85 0.80
N LYS A 60 10.16 11.77 2.08
CA LYS A 60 10.02 12.94 2.95
C LYS A 60 11.34 13.68 3.15
N ALA A 61 12.42 12.96 3.43
CA ALA A 61 13.74 13.53 3.62
C ALA A 61 14.25 14.22 2.35
N TYR A 62 14.03 13.64 1.18
CA TYR A 62 14.35 14.26 -0.10
C TYR A 62 13.56 15.59 -0.28
N ARG A 63 12.27 15.59 -0.02
CA ARG A 63 11.46 16.83 -0.12
C ARG A 63 11.92 17.95 0.82
N GLU A 64 12.42 17.61 2.00
CA GLU A 64 12.91 18.56 2.97
C GLU A 64 14.31 19.09 2.63
N THR A 65 15.17 18.24 2.05
CA THR A 65 16.61 18.55 1.92
C THR A 65 17.09 18.74 0.48
N GLY A 66 16.38 18.19 -0.50
CA GLY A 66 16.85 18.08 -1.89
C GLY A 66 18.03 17.13 -2.09
N ASP A 67 18.38 16.29 -1.08
CA ASP A 67 19.56 15.45 -1.14
C ASP A 67 19.29 14.19 -1.99
N GLU A 68 19.89 14.15 -3.15
CA GLU A 68 19.73 13.09 -4.17
C GLU A 68 20.14 11.68 -3.68
N LYS A 69 20.86 11.56 -2.57
CA LYS A 69 21.24 10.26 -2.00
C LYS A 69 20.01 9.41 -1.65
N TYR A 70 18.91 10.04 -1.21
CA TYR A 70 17.67 9.33 -0.87
C TYR A 70 17.00 8.76 -2.11
N VAL A 71 17.04 9.51 -3.21
CA VAL A 71 16.50 9.05 -4.50
C VAL A 71 17.35 7.92 -5.07
N ALA A 72 18.68 8.10 -5.08
CA ALA A 72 19.62 7.08 -5.57
C ALA A 72 19.47 5.76 -4.80
N SER A 73 19.36 5.82 -3.48
CA SER A 73 19.15 4.65 -2.63
C SER A 73 17.81 3.95 -2.93
N TRP A 74 16.72 4.72 -3.10
CA TRP A 74 15.44 4.13 -3.45
C TRP A 74 15.47 3.46 -4.82
N ILE A 75 16.09 4.09 -5.83
CA ILE A 75 16.24 3.52 -7.17
C ILE A 75 17.04 2.21 -7.11
N GLU A 76 18.16 2.18 -6.38
CA GLU A 76 18.99 0.98 -6.22
C GLU A 76 18.18 -0.15 -5.59
N VAL A 77 17.57 0.12 -4.43
CA VAL A 77 16.94 -0.91 -3.61
C VAL A 77 15.62 -1.40 -4.23
N TYR A 78 14.81 -0.48 -4.77
CA TYR A 78 13.56 -0.88 -5.42
C TYR A 78 13.82 -1.54 -6.78
N GLY A 79 14.83 -1.09 -7.51
CA GLY A 79 15.25 -1.73 -8.76
C GLY A 79 15.72 -3.18 -8.54
N ASP A 80 16.51 -3.41 -7.49
CA ASP A 80 16.92 -4.76 -7.08
C ASP A 80 15.69 -5.63 -6.69
N TRP A 81 14.73 -5.05 -5.94
CA TRP A 81 13.50 -5.76 -5.60
C TRP A 81 12.72 -6.22 -6.84
N ILE A 82 12.56 -5.36 -7.84
CA ILE A 82 11.87 -5.67 -9.10
C ILE A 82 12.51 -6.88 -9.79
N VAL A 83 13.84 -6.93 -9.83
CA VAL A 83 14.59 -8.01 -10.48
C VAL A 83 14.47 -9.32 -9.70
N GLN A 84 14.60 -9.26 -8.37
CA GLN A 84 14.59 -10.47 -7.53
C GLN A 84 13.20 -11.03 -7.25
N ASN A 85 12.14 -10.23 -7.43
CA ASN A 85 10.77 -10.63 -7.12
C ASN A 85 9.84 -10.42 -8.33
N PRO A 86 10.07 -11.11 -9.46
CA PRO A 86 9.21 -11.01 -10.64
C PRO A 86 7.77 -11.45 -10.33
N LYS A 87 6.82 -10.91 -11.10
CA LYS A 87 5.41 -11.30 -10.98
C LYS A 87 5.25 -12.80 -11.22
N PRO A 88 4.62 -13.56 -10.31
CA PRO A 88 4.39 -14.99 -10.48
C PRO A 88 3.36 -15.26 -11.57
N GLU A 89 3.67 -16.22 -12.46
CA GLU A 89 2.74 -16.65 -13.53
C GLU A 89 1.48 -17.33 -12.98
N ALA A 90 1.62 -18.07 -11.89
CA ALA A 90 0.54 -18.83 -11.26
C ALA A 90 -0.44 -18.00 -10.40
N GLY A 91 -0.26 -16.67 -10.34
CA GLY A 91 -1.06 -15.81 -9.47
C GLY A 91 -0.49 -15.67 -8.05
N PRO A 92 -1.30 -15.23 -7.07
CA PRO A 92 -0.82 -14.89 -5.74
C PRO A 92 -0.28 -16.09 -4.97
N ILE A 93 0.82 -15.86 -4.25
CA ILE A 93 1.39 -16.79 -3.28
C ILE A 93 1.14 -16.21 -1.90
N ASP A 94 0.46 -16.94 -1.05
CA ASP A 94 0.13 -16.51 0.31
C ASP A 94 1.40 -16.11 1.08
N GLU A 95 1.32 -14.93 1.71
CA GLU A 95 2.37 -14.34 2.54
C GLU A 95 3.67 -13.97 1.82
N GLY A 96 3.79 -14.24 0.53
CA GLY A 96 4.94 -13.88 -0.30
C GLY A 96 4.94 -12.41 -0.75
N PRO A 97 5.97 -11.98 -1.52
CA PRO A 97 6.08 -10.60 -2.02
C PRO A 97 4.90 -10.18 -2.92
N TRP A 98 4.24 -11.13 -3.57
CA TRP A 98 3.06 -10.91 -4.41
C TRP A 98 1.73 -11.31 -3.75
N TRP A 99 1.69 -11.45 -2.43
CA TRP A 99 0.41 -11.53 -1.73
C TRP A 99 -0.33 -10.19 -1.84
N GLN A 100 -1.65 -10.22 -2.06
CA GLN A 100 -2.45 -9.04 -2.35
C GLN A 100 -2.26 -7.88 -1.37
N LEU A 101 -2.12 -8.16 -0.07
CA LEU A 101 -1.90 -7.13 0.94
C LEU A 101 -0.57 -6.38 0.74
N GLN A 102 0.52 -7.10 0.45
CA GLN A 102 1.81 -6.48 0.18
C GLN A 102 1.79 -5.67 -1.10
N VAL A 103 1.17 -6.21 -2.15
CA VAL A 103 1.02 -5.50 -3.44
C VAL A 103 0.19 -4.22 -3.26
N ALA A 104 -0.91 -4.30 -2.50
CA ALA A 104 -1.77 -3.15 -2.25
C ALA A 104 -1.02 -2.01 -1.53
N HIS A 105 -0.28 -2.33 -0.47
CA HIS A 105 0.57 -1.32 0.18
C HIS A 105 1.59 -0.72 -0.78
N ARG A 106 2.28 -1.54 -1.58
CA ARG A 106 3.26 -1.02 -2.55
C ARG A 106 2.63 -0.09 -3.57
N VAL A 107 1.48 -0.44 -4.14
CA VAL A 107 0.80 0.40 -5.13
C VAL A 107 0.47 1.77 -4.54
N SER A 108 -0.15 1.84 -3.36
CA SER A 108 -0.46 3.11 -2.69
C SER A 108 0.81 3.91 -2.34
N ASP A 109 1.82 3.26 -1.78
CA ASP A 109 3.05 3.95 -1.35
C ASP A 109 3.89 4.43 -2.55
N GLN A 110 3.94 3.67 -3.65
CA GLN A 110 4.70 4.04 -4.84
C GLN A 110 4.15 5.28 -5.55
N VAL A 111 2.84 5.50 -5.54
CA VAL A 111 2.26 6.76 -6.05
C VAL A 111 2.78 7.94 -5.23
N GLN A 112 2.82 7.82 -3.91
CA GLN A 112 3.34 8.87 -3.03
C GLN A 112 4.85 9.10 -3.25
N LEU A 113 5.62 8.03 -3.42
CA LEU A 113 7.06 8.12 -3.68
C LEU A 113 7.36 8.77 -5.03
N LEU A 114 6.57 8.47 -6.05
CA LEU A 114 6.66 9.15 -7.35
C LEU A 114 6.50 10.67 -7.19
N GLU A 115 5.49 11.11 -6.42
CA GLU A 115 5.28 12.53 -6.16
C GLU A 115 6.44 13.19 -5.42
N TYR A 116 7.11 12.46 -4.53
CA TYR A 116 8.29 12.99 -3.83
C TYR A 116 9.52 13.08 -4.74
N PHE A 117 9.75 12.08 -5.56
CA PHE A 117 11.02 11.89 -6.27
C PHE A 117 11.03 12.39 -7.72
N LYS A 118 9.85 12.61 -8.34
CA LYS A 118 9.78 13.05 -9.76
C LYS A 118 10.60 14.32 -10.10
N PRO A 119 10.86 15.28 -9.19
CA PRO A 119 11.71 16.43 -9.52
C PRO A 119 13.21 16.14 -9.40
N ALA A 120 13.61 14.96 -8.96
CA ALA A 120 15.01 14.62 -8.73
C ALA A 120 15.79 14.43 -10.03
N SER A 121 17.04 14.84 -10.05
CA SER A 121 17.92 14.68 -11.23
C SER A 121 18.25 13.21 -11.49
N ASN A 122 18.29 12.38 -10.46
CA ASN A 122 18.50 10.92 -10.58
C ASN A 122 17.25 10.18 -11.08
N PHE A 123 16.10 10.84 -11.20
CA PHE A 123 14.87 10.25 -11.70
C PHE A 123 14.86 10.29 -13.24
N THR A 124 15.65 9.41 -13.85
CA THR A 124 15.85 9.39 -15.31
C THR A 124 14.64 8.82 -16.07
N PRO A 125 14.50 9.10 -17.38
CA PRO A 125 13.45 8.49 -18.22
C PRO A 125 13.49 6.95 -18.23
N GLU A 126 14.68 6.35 -18.16
CA GLU A 126 14.87 4.90 -18.08
C GLU A 126 14.32 4.35 -16.77
N TRP A 127 14.63 5.02 -15.65
CA TRP A 127 14.06 4.64 -14.37
C TRP A 127 12.54 4.84 -14.34
N LEU A 128 12.03 5.95 -14.86
CA LEU A 128 10.59 6.18 -14.97
C LEU A 128 9.91 5.04 -15.74
N THR A 129 10.50 4.57 -16.84
CA THR A 129 9.97 3.45 -17.62
C THR A 129 9.92 2.17 -16.77
N THR A 130 10.99 1.84 -16.06
CA THR A 130 11.08 0.68 -15.17
C THR A 130 10.02 0.77 -14.06
N PHE A 131 9.94 1.93 -13.42
CA PHE A 131 8.97 2.21 -12.36
C PHE A 131 7.53 2.04 -12.84
N LEU A 132 7.16 2.69 -13.95
CA LEU A 132 5.78 2.65 -14.49
C LEU A 132 5.40 1.24 -14.95
N THR A 133 6.34 0.48 -15.51
CA THR A 133 6.10 -0.92 -15.89
C THR A 133 5.79 -1.78 -14.66
N SER A 134 6.63 -1.70 -13.63
CA SER A 134 6.41 -2.43 -12.38
C SER A 134 5.13 -1.99 -11.66
N PHE A 135 4.82 -0.70 -11.67
CA PHE A 135 3.59 -0.18 -11.10
C PHE A 135 2.35 -0.74 -11.80
N ALA A 136 2.33 -0.72 -13.14
CA ALA A 136 1.22 -1.27 -13.92
C ALA A 136 1.03 -2.77 -13.67
N GLU A 137 2.13 -3.54 -13.63
CA GLU A 137 2.06 -4.97 -13.33
C GLU A 137 1.44 -5.26 -11.95
N GLN A 138 1.75 -4.43 -10.95
CA GLN A 138 1.21 -4.58 -9.61
C GLN A 138 -0.26 -4.17 -9.52
N ALA A 139 -0.65 -3.05 -10.15
CA ALA A 139 -2.05 -2.62 -10.20
C ALA A 139 -2.92 -3.61 -10.99
N ASP A 140 -2.42 -4.13 -12.11
CA ASP A 140 -3.08 -5.17 -12.90
C ASP A 140 -3.22 -6.47 -12.10
N PHE A 141 -2.19 -6.83 -11.33
CA PHE A 141 -2.25 -8.01 -10.46
C PHE A 141 -3.36 -7.87 -9.40
N LEU A 142 -3.50 -6.73 -8.75
CA LEU A 142 -4.59 -6.50 -7.81
C LEU A 142 -5.96 -6.56 -8.47
N HIS A 143 -6.09 -6.03 -9.69
CA HIS A 143 -7.33 -6.07 -10.45
C HIS A 143 -7.71 -7.50 -10.83
N ASP A 144 -6.75 -8.29 -11.31
CA ASP A 144 -6.98 -9.61 -11.89
C ASP A 144 -7.10 -10.71 -10.81
N TYR A 145 -6.49 -10.50 -9.62
CA TYR A 145 -6.47 -11.44 -8.49
C TYR A 145 -7.00 -10.82 -7.20
N PRO A 146 -8.30 -10.49 -7.12
CA PRO A 146 -8.87 -9.95 -5.88
C PRO A 146 -8.76 -10.99 -4.75
N TYR A 147 -8.50 -10.49 -3.53
CA TYR A 147 -8.48 -11.35 -2.35
C TYR A 147 -9.84 -12.00 -2.16
N THR A 148 -9.85 -13.28 -1.83
CA THR A 148 -11.08 -14.10 -1.89
C THR A 148 -11.93 -14.06 -0.62
N LYS A 149 -11.36 -13.52 0.48
CA LYS A 149 -12.07 -13.42 1.77
C LYS A 149 -12.46 -11.97 2.03
N SER A 150 -13.67 -11.75 2.51
CA SER A 150 -14.09 -10.45 3.04
C SER A 150 -13.21 -10.04 4.23
N GLY A 151 -12.91 -8.75 4.33
CA GLY A 151 -12.12 -8.20 5.44
C GLY A 151 -11.24 -7.02 5.03
N ASN A 152 -10.45 -6.57 5.98
CA ASN A 152 -9.56 -5.41 5.83
C ASN A 152 -8.57 -5.54 4.66
N ILE A 153 -8.09 -6.75 4.34
CA ILE A 153 -7.19 -6.99 3.19
C ILE A 153 -7.84 -6.56 1.89
N LEU A 154 -9.11 -6.92 1.69
CA LEU A 154 -9.84 -6.59 0.47
C LEU A 154 -10.13 -5.07 0.39
N ILE A 155 -10.40 -4.42 1.52
CA ILE A 155 -10.51 -2.95 1.58
C ILE A 155 -9.17 -2.27 1.26
N THR A 156 -8.05 -2.78 1.78
CA THR A 156 -6.71 -2.24 1.43
C THR A 156 -6.43 -2.37 -0.06
N GLN A 157 -6.86 -3.47 -0.68
CA GLN A 157 -6.77 -3.67 -2.13
C GLN A 157 -7.64 -2.67 -2.91
N ALA A 158 -8.86 -2.40 -2.44
CA ALA A 158 -9.75 -1.41 -3.03
C ALA A 158 -9.16 0.02 -2.94
N ASN A 159 -8.52 0.37 -1.81
CA ASN A 159 -7.77 1.62 -1.66
C ASN A 159 -6.69 1.74 -2.73
N ALA A 160 -5.84 0.73 -2.86
CA ALA A 160 -4.72 0.74 -3.80
C ALA A 160 -5.18 0.87 -5.26
N LEU A 161 -6.24 0.16 -5.64
CA LEU A 161 -6.83 0.27 -6.98
C LEU A 161 -7.46 1.66 -7.23
N THR A 162 -8.06 2.26 -6.21
CA THR A 162 -8.59 3.63 -6.27
C THR A 162 -7.45 4.64 -6.43
N ASP A 163 -6.38 4.52 -5.63
CA ASP A 163 -5.20 5.37 -5.74
C ASP A 163 -4.58 5.27 -7.14
N ALA A 164 -4.37 4.05 -7.65
CA ALA A 164 -3.85 3.83 -8.99
C ALA A 164 -4.73 4.44 -10.07
N GLY A 165 -6.04 4.24 -9.99
CA GLY A 165 -6.98 4.72 -11.01
C GLY A 165 -7.15 6.24 -11.02
N ILE A 166 -7.07 6.91 -9.86
CA ILE A 166 -7.24 8.37 -9.75
C ILE A 166 -5.92 9.12 -9.99
N LEU A 167 -4.82 8.63 -9.42
CA LEU A 167 -3.55 9.36 -9.42
C LEU A 167 -2.66 9.03 -10.62
N MET A 168 -2.97 7.97 -11.34
CA MET A 168 -2.23 7.53 -12.53
C MET A 168 -3.17 7.38 -13.75
N PRO A 169 -3.94 8.46 -14.10
CA PRO A 169 -4.99 8.40 -15.11
C PRO A 169 -4.47 8.19 -16.55
N GLU A 170 -3.17 8.35 -16.77
CA GLU A 170 -2.53 8.16 -18.08
C GLU A 170 -2.41 6.68 -18.48
N PHE A 171 -2.54 5.75 -17.52
CA PHE A 171 -2.54 4.34 -17.85
C PHE A 171 -3.83 3.92 -18.56
N LYS A 172 -3.69 3.11 -19.59
CA LYS A 172 -4.85 2.59 -20.35
C LYS A 172 -5.86 1.84 -19.48
N ARG A 173 -5.42 1.22 -18.40
CA ARG A 173 -6.26 0.47 -17.46
C ARG A 173 -6.66 1.26 -16.21
N ALA A 174 -6.31 2.52 -16.09
CA ALA A 174 -6.63 3.33 -14.91
C ALA A 174 -8.12 3.32 -14.55
N GLN A 175 -9.00 3.45 -15.55
CA GLN A 175 -10.45 3.37 -15.31
C GLN A 175 -10.88 1.97 -14.83
N ASN A 176 -10.28 0.89 -15.33
CA ASN A 176 -10.59 -0.48 -14.88
C ASN A 176 -10.18 -0.67 -13.42
N TRP A 177 -9.02 -0.17 -13.00
CA TRP A 177 -8.57 -0.20 -11.61
C TRP A 177 -9.55 0.56 -10.70
N LEU A 178 -9.93 1.77 -11.09
CA LEU A 178 -10.88 2.60 -10.34
C LEU A 178 -12.25 1.92 -10.19
N ASP A 179 -12.79 1.38 -11.27
CA ASP A 179 -14.09 0.70 -11.27
C ASP A 179 -14.05 -0.57 -10.40
N LYS A 180 -12.95 -1.32 -10.44
CA LYS A 180 -12.74 -2.51 -9.58
C LYS A 180 -12.61 -2.13 -8.10
N GLY A 181 -11.90 -1.07 -7.78
CA GLY A 181 -11.82 -0.53 -6.42
C GLY A 181 -13.21 -0.18 -5.87
N TYR A 182 -14.01 0.53 -6.65
CA TYR A 182 -15.38 0.88 -6.26
C TYR A 182 -16.30 -0.34 -6.12
N GLU A 183 -16.20 -1.31 -7.03
CA GLU A 183 -16.94 -2.58 -6.95
C GLU A 183 -16.68 -3.29 -5.62
N ILE A 184 -15.40 -3.41 -5.24
CA ILE A 184 -15.01 -4.04 -3.98
C ILE A 184 -15.56 -3.27 -2.78
N TYR A 185 -15.39 -1.96 -2.72
CA TYR A 185 -15.94 -1.14 -1.64
C TYR A 185 -17.44 -1.32 -1.49
N ASN A 186 -18.18 -1.29 -2.61
CA ASN A 186 -19.63 -1.41 -2.58
C ASN A 186 -20.11 -2.79 -2.11
N ALA A 187 -19.39 -3.85 -2.47
CA ALA A 187 -19.70 -5.21 -2.01
C ALA A 187 -19.34 -5.40 -0.52
N GLU A 188 -18.23 -4.83 -0.08
CA GLU A 188 -17.73 -5.06 1.27
C GLU A 188 -18.52 -4.33 2.37
N ILE A 189 -19.25 -3.27 2.06
CA ILE A 189 -20.17 -2.64 3.04
C ILE A 189 -21.14 -3.69 3.61
N ASP A 190 -21.77 -4.47 2.76
CA ASP A 190 -22.76 -5.47 3.18
C ASP A 190 -22.08 -6.70 3.82
N ASN A 191 -20.82 -6.95 3.48
CA ASN A 191 -20.07 -8.11 3.97
C ASN A 191 -19.39 -7.86 5.32
N GLN A 192 -18.99 -6.64 5.65
CA GLN A 192 -18.15 -6.35 6.81
C GLN A 192 -18.94 -5.82 8.03
N PHE A 193 -20.17 -5.32 7.82
CA PHE A 193 -20.98 -4.80 8.91
C PHE A 193 -22.22 -5.64 9.16
N PHE A 194 -22.61 -5.76 10.42
CA PHE A 194 -23.88 -6.32 10.83
C PHE A 194 -25.01 -5.30 10.59
N SER A 195 -26.27 -5.76 10.69
CA SER A 195 -27.44 -4.93 10.47
C SER A 195 -27.60 -3.77 11.49
N ASP A 196 -26.95 -3.85 12.63
CA ASP A 196 -26.88 -2.81 13.66
C ASP A 196 -25.73 -1.80 13.42
N GLY A 197 -24.87 -2.06 12.43
CA GLY A 197 -23.74 -1.23 12.07
C GLY A 197 -22.40 -1.65 12.66
N TRP A 198 -22.33 -2.66 13.54
CA TRP A 198 -21.05 -3.15 14.04
C TRP A 198 -20.23 -3.88 12.98
N HIS A 199 -18.91 -3.67 13.01
CA HIS A 199 -17.97 -4.44 12.19
C HIS A 199 -17.93 -5.91 12.64
N LYS A 200 -17.93 -6.84 11.69
CA LYS A 200 -18.04 -8.29 11.96
C LYS A 200 -16.87 -8.88 12.76
N GLU A 201 -15.70 -8.26 12.75
CA GLU A 201 -14.57 -8.69 13.59
C GLU A 201 -14.73 -8.29 15.07
N MET A 202 -15.80 -7.59 15.45
CA MET A 202 -16.10 -7.18 16.82
C MET A 202 -14.94 -6.43 17.50
N SER A 203 -14.09 -5.78 16.72
CA SER A 203 -12.97 -4.97 17.15
C SER A 203 -13.22 -3.50 16.85
N LEU A 204 -13.14 -2.64 17.87
CA LEU A 204 -13.27 -1.19 17.67
C LEU A 204 -12.17 -0.67 16.74
N GLN A 205 -10.95 -1.19 16.85
CA GLN A 205 -9.84 -0.81 15.99
C GLN A 205 -10.17 -1.10 14.51
N TYR A 206 -10.57 -2.34 14.19
CA TYR A 206 -10.93 -2.69 12.81
C TYR A 206 -12.17 -1.96 12.32
N HIS A 207 -13.15 -1.69 13.19
CA HIS A 207 -14.30 -0.86 12.83
C HIS A 207 -13.85 0.55 12.40
N THR A 208 -12.97 1.17 13.20
CA THR A 208 -12.42 2.50 12.90
C THR A 208 -11.59 2.48 11.61
N ASP A 209 -10.66 1.54 11.47
CA ASP A 209 -9.78 1.46 10.30
C ASP A 209 -10.55 1.27 8.99
N VAL A 210 -11.60 0.43 9.02
CA VAL A 210 -12.45 0.22 7.84
C VAL A 210 -13.30 1.46 7.55
N MET A 211 -13.88 2.10 8.57
CA MET A 211 -14.64 3.34 8.37
C MET A 211 -13.76 4.49 7.88
N ASP A 212 -12.52 4.60 8.37
CA ASP A 212 -11.54 5.58 7.86
C ASP A 212 -11.23 5.33 6.38
N SER A 213 -11.12 4.07 5.97
CA SER A 213 -10.92 3.73 4.56
C SER A 213 -12.09 4.19 3.69
N TYR A 214 -13.34 3.98 4.11
CA TYR A 214 -14.52 4.47 3.40
C TYR A 214 -14.58 6.00 3.37
N TYR A 215 -14.32 6.65 4.49
CA TYR A 215 -14.29 8.10 4.58
C TYR A 215 -13.24 8.70 3.65
N ASN A 216 -12.02 8.17 3.69
CA ASN A 216 -10.94 8.63 2.84
C ASN A 216 -11.24 8.42 1.36
N MET A 217 -11.84 7.28 0.99
CA MET A 217 -12.27 7.02 -0.38
C MET A 217 -13.30 8.07 -0.85
N ILE A 218 -14.34 8.35 -0.05
CA ILE A 218 -15.36 9.35 -0.37
C ILE A 218 -14.72 10.73 -0.56
N ALA A 219 -13.88 11.15 0.39
CA ALA A 219 -13.18 12.42 0.32
C ALA A 219 -12.27 12.52 -0.92
N PHE A 220 -11.59 11.42 -1.26
CA PHE A 220 -10.71 11.34 -2.41
C PHE A 220 -11.47 11.44 -3.74
N TYR A 221 -12.60 10.77 -3.85
CA TYR A 221 -13.50 10.92 -5.01
C TYR A 221 -14.05 12.35 -5.14
N GLN A 222 -14.44 12.97 -4.02
CA GLN A 222 -14.92 14.35 -4.02
C GLN A 222 -13.84 15.34 -4.47
N THR A 223 -12.63 15.20 -3.92
CA THR A 223 -11.49 16.07 -4.24
C THR A 223 -11.07 15.97 -5.71
N ASN A 224 -11.29 14.81 -6.33
CA ASN A 224 -10.94 14.57 -7.73
C ASN A 224 -12.13 14.69 -8.71
N ASN A 225 -13.21 15.36 -8.32
CA ASN A 225 -14.41 15.60 -9.13
C ASN A 225 -15.14 14.30 -9.57
N LEU A 226 -15.01 13.23 -8.79
CA LEU A 226 -15.63 11.93 -9.04
C LEU A 226 -16.82 11.64 -8.12
N ALA A 227 -17.29 12.64 -7.35
CA ALA A 227 -18.40 12.47 -6.41
C ALA A 227 -19.66 11.86 -7.01
N SER A 228 -19.93 12.16 -8.29
CA SER A 228 -21.09 11.61 -9.02
C SER A 228 -21.01 10.10 -9.28
N LYS A 229 -19.84 9.48 -9.12
CA LYS A 229 -19.66 8.02 -9.21
C LYS A 229 -20.10 7.30 -7.96
N ILE A 230 -20.20 8.00 -6.82
CA ILE A 230 -20.65 7.43 -5.56
C ILE A 230 -22.17 7.47 -5.51
N SER A 231 -22.81 6.31 -5.42
CA SER A 231 -24.26 6.24 -5.37
C SER A 231 -24.81 6.74 -4.02
N PRO A 232 -26.03 7.33 -3.99
CA PRO A 232 -26.68 7.68 -2.72
C PRO A 232 -26.90 6.48 -1.81
N ASP A 233 -27.15 5.29 -2.35
CA ASP A 233 -27.30 4.04 -1.61
C ASP A 233 -26.00 3.66 -0.87
N PHE A 234 -24.84 3.83 -1.52
CA PHE A 234 -23.53 3.61 -0.90
C PHE A 234 -23.37 4.45 0.37
N ILE A 235 -23.70 5.74 0.30
CA ILE A 235 -23.63 6.66 1.45
C ILE A 235 -24.63 6.26 2.53
N ALA A 236 -25.85 5.87 2.14
CA ALA A 236 -26.87 5.45 3.08
C ALA A 236 -26.47 4.22 3.90
N LYS A 237 -25.78 3.26 3.28
CA LYS A 237 -25.28 2.04 3.96
C LYS A 237 -24.22 2.35 5.03
N LEU A 238 -23.39 3.38 4.84
CA LEU A 238 -22.36 3.78 5.81
C LEU A 238 -22.91 4.51 7.05
N ARG A 239 -24.17 4.92 7.03
CA ARG A 239 -24.77 5.71 8.12
C ARG A 239 -24.76 4.97 9.46
N LYS A 240 -25.25 3.73 9.49
CA LYS A 240 -25.28 2.94 10.73
C LYS A 240 -23.87 2.63 11.30
N PRO A 241 -22.90 2.17 10.50
CA PRO A 241 -21.51 2.06 10.97
C PRO A 241 -20.95 3.35 11.56
N ALA A 242 -21.23 4.50 10.94
CA ALA A 242 -20.80 5.80 11.47
C ALA A 242 -21.50 6.16 12.80
N GLU A 243 -22.82 5.88 12.93
CA GLU A 243 -23.57 6.10 14.17
C GLU A 243 -23.01 5.28 15.34
N VAL A 244 -22.53 4.04 15.08
CA VAL A 244 -21.85 3.22 16.09
C VAL A 244 -20.62 3.94 16.65
N LEU A 245 -19.75 4.49 15.80
CA LEU A 245 -18.58 5.24 16.26
C LEU A 245 -18.95 6.48 17.05
N MET A 246 -19.98 7.21 16.63
CA MET A 246 -20.48 8.37 17.37
C MET A 246 -20.92 8.01 18.79
N HIS A 247 -21.59 6.88 18.98
CA HIS A 247 -22.06 6.44 20.31
C HIS A 247 -20.95 5.91 21.21
N LEU A 248 -19.78 5.59 20.66
CA LEU A 248 -18.63 5.12 21.43
C LEU A 248 -17.68 6.23 21.86
N THR A 249 -17.82 7.42 21.28
CA THR A 249 -16.97 8.59 21.56
C THR A 249 -17.59 9.57 22.57
N TYR A 250 -18.81 9.29 23.07
CA TYR A 250 -19.51 10.13 24.06
C TYR A 250 -19.85 9.37 25.34
#